data_ed61120e250d81ee676ae87aa45cb896
#
_entry.id   ed61120e250d81ee676ae87aa45cb896
#
_cell.length_a   1.000
_cell.length_b   1.000
_cell.length_c   1.000
_cell.angle_alpha   90.00
_cell.angle_beta   90.00
_cell.angle_gamma   90.00
#
_symmetry.space_group_name_H-M   'P 1'
#
loop_
_entity.id
_entity.type
_entity.pdbx_description
1 polymer ?
#
loop_
_entity_poly.entity_id
_entity_poly.type
_entity_poly.pdbx_seq_one_letter_code
_entity_poly.pdbx_strand_id
1 'polypeptide(L)'
;GDARSCGTTASLCGVEQALEKNDKIALNYAVKRDLLLHTAMAFLQGFPMLNCGDEIAQLNGWDYKNDPDRVEDSRNLHRSRFNWEDAKQRTQKGTLQNKLWQGMEQLRQMRADPCFAPDAWVTTWDSHNPGVLALVRKRGEETLVGLFNFTEYPAGAGLDALGGKYHTADGASVWLADVELKPYQALLVKNK
;
A
#
# COMPACT_ATOMS: atom_id res chain seq x y z
N GLY A 1 17.50 -25.14 -5.02
CA GLY A 1 17.89 -23.89 -4.40
C GLY A 1 16.69 -23.22 -3.74
N ASP A 2 16.92 -22.55 -2.66
CA ASP A 2 15.90 -21.83 -1.90
C ASP A 2 15.60 -20.51 -2.62
N ALA A 3 14.51 -20.44 -3.37
CA ALA A 3 14.09 -19.23 -4.07
C ALA A 3 13.27 -18.34 -3.10
N ARG A 4 13.85 -17.21 -2.71
CA ARG A 4 13.21 -16.20 -1.84
C ARG A 4 13.20 -14.85 -2.52
N SER A 5 12.08 -14.15 -2.40
CA SER A 5 12.08 -12.71 -2.68
C SER A 5 12.72 -11.98 -1.51
N CYS A 6 13.83 -11.30 -1.76
CA CYS A 6 14.53 -10.49 -0.78
C CYS A 6 14.58 -9.04 -1.26
N GLY A 7 14.43 -8.10 -0.33
CA GLY A 7 14.47 -6.67 -0.60
C GLY A 7 13.52 -5.91 0.31
N THR A 8 13.74 -4.62 0.43
CA THR A 8 12.78 -3.71 1.08
C THR A 8 11.57 -3.50 0.16
N THR A 9 10.42 -3.17 0.72
CA THR A 9 9.19 -2.93 -0.06
C THR A 9 9.41 -1.83 -1.08
N ALA A 10 10.07 -0.74 -0.70
CA ALA A 10 10.39 0.36 -1.61
C ALA A 10 11.23 -0.08 -2.82
N SER A 11 12.30 -0.86 -2.59
CA SER A 11 13.15 -1.37 -3.69
C SER A 11 12.39 -2.37 -4.58
N LEU A 12 11.61 -3.28 -4.00
CA LEU A 12 10.77 -4.23 -4.75
C LEU A 12 9.69 -3.52 -5.58
N CYS A 13 9.17 -2.40 -5.10
CA CYS A 13 8.23 -1.55 -5.85
C CYS A 13 8.90 -0.72 -6.95
N GLY A 14 10.24 -0.73 -7.04
CA GLY A 14 11.00 -0.05 -8.09
C GLY A 14 11.49 1.35 -7.72
N VAL A 15 11.41 1.75 -6.45
CA VAL A 15 11.91 3.06 -5.98
C VAL A 15 13.42 3.17 -6.22
N GLU A 16 14.19 2.16 -5.83
CA GLU A 16 15.64 2.13 -5.99
C GLU A 16 16.05 2.30 -7.47
N GLN A 17 15.45 1.50 -8.36
CA GLN A 17 15.74 1.59 -9.80
C GLN A 17 15.36 2.95 -10.39
N ALA A 18 14.23 3.51 -9.97
CA ALA A 18 13.78 4.82 -10.48
C ALA A 18 14.72 5.96 -10.03
N LEU A 19 15.26 5.88 -8.81
CA LEU A 19 16.25 6.81 -8.30
C LEU A 19 17.60 6.68 -9.05
N GLU A 20 18.08 5.47 -9.27
CA GLU A 20 19.31 5.20 -10.03
C GLU A 20 19.25 5.74 -11.46
N LYS A 21 18.08 5.61 -12.11
CA LYS A 21 17.83 6.12 -13.47
C LYS A 21 17.42 7.59 -13.52
N ASN A 22 17.26 8.25 -12.37
CA ASN A 22 16.70 9.60 -12.24
C ASN A 22 15.36 9.76 -12.99
N ASP A 23 14.54 8.69 -12.97
CA ASP A 23 13.24 8.65 -13.65
C ASP A 23 12.13 9.05 -12.67
N LYS A 24 11.69 10.31 -12.77
CA LYS A 24 10.64 10.88 -11.91
C LYS A 24 9.26 10.25 -12.16
N ILE A 25 8.98 9.79 -13.37
CA ILE A 25 7.70 9.15 -13.70
C ILE A 25 7.66 7.75 -13.07
N ALA A 26 8.71 6.95 -13.31
CA ALA A 26 8.85 5.64 -12.68
C ALA A 26 8.84 5.73 -11.15
N LEU A 27 9.51 6.74 -10.57
CA LEU A 27 9.50 6.98 -9.11
C LEU A 27 8.08 7.24 -8.59
N ASN A 28 7.29 8.06 -9.29
CA ASN A 28 5.91 8.30 -8.89
C ASN A 28 5.05 7.02 -8.91
N TYR A 29 5.22 6.17 -9.92
CA TYR A 29 4.54 4.88 -9.97
C TYR A 29 5.04 3.91 -8.90
N ALA A 30 6.34 3.89 -8.62
CA ALA A 30 6.92 3.06 -7.57
C ALA A 30 6.35 3.40 -6.18
N VAL A 31 6.25 4.69 -5.86
CA VAL A 31 5.62 5.18 -4.61
C VAL A 31 4.14 4.78 -4.54
N LYS A 32 3.40 4.89 -5.64
CA LYS A 32 1.99 4.47 -5.68
C LYS A 32 1.85 2.97 -5.44
N ARG A 33 2.71 2.12 -6.05
CA ARG A 33 2.70 0.67 -5.82
C ARG A 33 2.98 0.32 -4.36
N ASP A 34 3.98 0.98 -3.77
CA ASP A 34 4.35 0.78 -2.37
C ASP A 34 3.16 1.09 -1.45
N LEU A 35 2.56 2.27 -1.59
CA LEU A 35 1.39 2.67 -0.81
C LEU A 35 0.15 1.80 -1.08
N LEU A 36 -0.06 1.35 -2.32
CA LEU A 36 -1.14 0.43 -2.66
C LEU A 36 -1.00 -0.91 -1.92
N LEU A 37 0.21 -1.50 -1.92
CA LEU A 37 0.48 -2.76 -1.22
C LEU A 37 0.25 -2.62 0.27
N HIS A 38 0.77 -1.57 0.89
CA HIS A 38 0.56 -1.30 2.31
C HIS A 38 -0.92 -1.03 2.64
N THR A 39 -1.65 -0.32 1.77
CA THR A 39 -3.08 -0.06 1.96
C THR A 39 -3.88 -1.37 1.88
N ALA A 40 -3.62 -2.21 0.89
CA ALA A 40 -4.28 -3.50 0.74
C ALA A 40 -3.98 -4.40 1.96
N MET A 41 -2.71 -4.50 2.38
CA MET A 41 -2.31 -5.25 3.57
C MET A 41 -3.01 -4.72 4.84
N ALA A 42 -3.02 -3.40 5.03
CA ALA A 42 -3.67 -2.78 6.18
C ALA A 42 -5.20 -2.94 6.17
N PHE A 43 -5.79 -3.20 5.00
CA PHE A 43 -7.23 -3.45 4.85
C PHE A 43 -7.62 -4.89 5.22
N LEU A 44 -6.69 -5.84 5.22
CA LEU A 44 -6.95 -7.24 5.57
C LEU A 44 -7.27 -7.43 7.07
N GLN A 45 -7.75 -8.62 7.41
CA GLN A 45 -8.00 -9.01 8.80
C GLN A 45 -6.69 -9.15 9.57
N GLY A 46 -6.73 -8.83 10.86
CA GLY A 46 -5.60 -8.98 11.78
C GLY A 46 -4.77 -7.72 11.97
N PHE A 47 -3.54 -7.90 12.43
CA PHE A 47 -2.59 -6.82 12.68
C PHE A 47 -1.66 -6.64 11.49
N PRO A 48 -1.65 -5.49 10.81
CA PRO A 48 -0.69 -5.22 9.76
C PRO A 48 0.71 -5.12 10.35
N MET A 49 1.64 -5.90 9.78
CA MET A 49 3.04 -5.86 10.19
C MET A 49 3.83 -5.05 9.17
N LEU A 50 4.41 -3.94 9.61
CA LEU A 50 5.33 -3.14 8.82
C LEU A 50 6.76 -3.54 9.13
N ASN A 51 7.60 -3.63 8.10
CA ASN A 51 9.03 -3.76 8.32
C ASN A 51 9.61 -2.39 8.70
N CYS A 52 10.59 -2.39 9.59
CA CYS A 52 11.28 -1.16 9.99
C CYS A 52 11.94 -0.50 8.76
N GLY A 53 11.57 0.74 8.46
CA GLY A 53 12.03 1.48 7.30
C GLY A 53 11.01 1.60 6.16
N ASP A 54 9.94 0.78 6.14
CA ASP A 54 8.88 0.92 5.13
C ASP A 54 8.28 2.32 5.15
N GLU A 55 8.12 2.91 6.34
CA GLU A 55 7.54 4.23 6.56
C GLU A 55 8.36 5.41 6.00
N ILE A 56 9.62 5.16 5.66
CA ILE A 56 10.54 6.16 5.08
C ILE A 56 11.09 5.75 3.72
N ALA A 57 10.51 4.72 3.09
CA ALA A 57 11.01 4.15 1.83
C ALA A 57 12.48 3.71 1.90
N GLN A 58 12.89 3.08 3.00
CA GLN A 58 14.26 2.59 3.14
C GLN A 58 14.60 1.62 2.02
N LEU A 59 15.72 1.86 1.34
CA LEU A 59 16.19 1.04 0.23
C LEU A 59 16.97 -0.18 0.71
N ASN A 60 17.31 -1.06 -0.22
CA ASN A 60 18.14 -2.23 0.03
C ASN A 60 19.52 -1.84 0.61
N GLY A 61 19.99 -2.63 1.57
CA GLY A 61 21.32 -2.46 2.16
C GLY A 61 22.33 -3.37 1.50
N TRP A 62 22.93 -2.94 0.40
CA TRP A 62 23.88 -3.73 -0.38
C TRP A 62 25.23 -3.95 0.30
N ASP A 63 25.52 -3.21 1.38
CA ASP A 63 26.75 -3.29 2.19
C ASP A 63 26.98 -4.68 2.82
N TYR A 64 25.93 -5.47 3.03
CA TYR A 64 26.02 -6.82 3.57
C TYR A 64 26.93 -7.75 2.73
N LYS A 65 27.07 -7.46 1.42
CA LYS A 65 27.94 -8.22 0.52
C LYS A 65 29.42 -8.09 0.84
N ASN A 66 29.79 -7.04 1.56
CA ASN A 66 31.16 -6.76 1.98
C ASN A 66 31.46 -7.30 3.38
N ASP A 67 30.48 -7.92 4.04
CA ASP A 67 30.59 -8.48 5.39
C ASP A 67 30.67 -10.01 5.30
N PRO A 68 31.83 -10.64 5.64
CA PRO A 68 32.00 -12.10 5.56
C PRO A 68 30.98 -12.89 6.36
N ASP A 69 30.48 -12.33 7.47
CA ASP A 69 29.50 -12.99 8.36
C ASP A 69 28.07 -12.88 7.84
N ARG A 70 27.82 -12.02 6.84
CA ARG A 70 26.47 -11.71 6.34
C ARG A 70 26.27 -12.03 4.87
N VAL A 71 27.33 -12.14 4.07
CA VAL A 71 27.29 -12.26 2.60
C VAL A 71 26.49 -13.48 2.12
N GLU A 72 26.55 -14.58 2.86
CA GLU A 72 25.85 -15.83 2.50
C GLU A 72 24.34 -15.80 2.75
N ASP A 73 23.83 -14.83 3.49
CA ASP A 73 22.38 -14.69 3.76
C ASP A 73 21.80 -13.48 3.05
N SER A 74 21.16 -13.71 1.90
CA SER A 74 20.50 -12.67 1.10
C SER A 74 19.40 -11.89 1.82
N ARG A 75 18.88 -12.40 2.94
CA ARG A 75 17.91 -11.68 3.79
C ARG A 75 18.52 -10.41 4.40
N ASN A 76 19.84 -10.34 4.50
CA ASN A 76 20.52 -9.13 4.96
C ASN A 76 20.30 -7.92 4.03
N LEU A 77 19.87 -8.15 2.80
CA LEU A 77 19.50 -7.08 1.85
C LEU A 77 18.42 -6.14 2.42
N HIS A 78 17.42 -6.68 3.12
CA HIS A 78 16.34 -5.89 3.73
C HIS A 78 16.45 -5.77 5.26
N ARG A 79 17.60 -6.19 5.84
CA ARG A 79 17.88 -6.11 7.28
C ARG A 79 18.99 -5.12 7.59
N SER A 80 19.11 -4.08 6.77
CA SER A 80 20.03 -2.98 7.03
C SER A 80 19.62 -2.20 8.29
N ARG A 81 20.58 -1.48 8.86
CA ARG A 81 20.26 -0.57 9.98
C ARG A 81 19.28 0.50 9.50
N PHE A 82 18.39 0.91 10.40
CA PHE A 82 17.43 1.98 10.12
C PHE A 82 18.16 3.28 9.78
N ASN A 83 17.77 3.91 8.66
CA ASN A 83 18.40 5.12 8.18
C ASN A 83 17.81 6.37 8.86
N TRP A 84 18.42 6.80 9.94
CA TRP A 84 17.99 7.97 10.71
C TRP A 84 18.11 9.28 9.94
N GLU A 85 19.05 9.39 8.98
CA GLU A 85 19.17 10.61 8.17
C GLU A 85 18.00 10.74 7.19
N ASP A 86 17.61 9.65 6.54
CA ASP A 86 16.40 9.62 5.72
C ASP A 86 15.15 9.87 6.57
N ALA A 87 15.09 9.29 7.76
CA ALA A 87 13.97 9.50 8.67
C ALA A 87 13.74 10.97 9.05
N LYS A 88 14.78 11.80 9.10
CA LYS A 88 14.65 13.26 9.32
C LYS A 88 13.89 13.96 8.18
N GLN A 89 13.93 13.39 6.97
CA GLN A 89 13.27 13.98 5.80
C GLN A 89 11.75 13.74 5.77
N ARG A 90 11.21 12.85 6.63
CA ARG A 90 9.78 12.52 6.66
C ARG A 90 8.85 13.71 6.89
N THR A 91 9.36 14.78 7.50
CA THR A 91 8.63 16.03 7.74
C THR A 91 8.88 17.10 6.66
N GLN A 92 9.80 16.86 5.72
CA GLN A 92 10.15 17.78 4.67
C GLN A 92 9.24 17.56 3.46
N LYS A 93 8.31 18.47 3.22
CA LYS A 93 7.33 18.38 2.13
C LYS A 93 8.00 18.16 0.76
N GLY A 94 7.52 17.15 0.04
CA GLY A 94 7.96 16.84 -1.32
C GLY A 94 9.05 15.77 -1.41
N THR A 95 9.72 15.42 -0.30
CA THR A 95 10.68 14.31 -0.29
C THR A 95 9.97 12.96 -0.45
N LEU A 96 10.71 11.94 -0.85
CA LEU A 96 10.23 10.56 -0.93
C LEU A 96 9.75 10.08 0.44
N GLN A 97 10.56 10.28 1.46
CA GLN A 97 10.28 9.92 2.85
C GLN A 97 8.99 10.57 3.37
N ASN A 98 8.78 11.85 3.03
CA ASN A 98 7.54 12.54 3.41
C ASN A 98 6.32 11.91 2.74
N LYS A 99 6.40 11.55 1.46
CA LYS A 99 5.28 10.92 0.74
C LYS A 99 4.88 9.60 1.36
N LEU A 100 5.85 8.72 1.66
CA LEU A 100 5.57 7.43 2.31
C LEU A 100 5.05 7.65 3.73
N TRP A 101 5.69 8.49 4.52
CA TRP A 101 5.24 8.81 5.87
C TRP A 101 3.79 9.30 5.91
N GLN A 102 3.41 10.24 5.03
CA GLN A 102 2.03 10.74 4.94
C GLN A 102 1.05 9.63 4.52
N GLY A 103 1.44 8.77 3.60
CA GLY A 103 0.64 7.61 3.22
C GLY A 103 0.42 6.65 4.39
N MET A 104 1.48 6.30 5.14
CA MET A 104 1.38 5.44 6.34
C MET A 104 0.50 6.08 7.43
N GLU A 105 0.58 7.40 7.62
CA GLU A 105 -0.29 8.10 8.57
C GLU A 105 -1.78 8.03 8.14
N GLN A 106 -2.06 8.11 6.84
CA GLN A 106 -3.42 7.89 6.31
C GLN A 106 -3.90 6.46 6.57
N LEU A 107 -3.03 5.44 6.46
CA LEU A 107 -3.37 4.06 6.81
C LEU A 107 -3.68 3.91 8.30
N ARG A 108 -2.91 4.57 9.16
CA ARG A 108 -3.18 4.58 10.60
C ARG A 108 -4.55 5.19 10.91
N GLN A 109 -4.89 6.30 10.25
CA GLN A 109 -6.20 6.95 10.39
C GLN A 109 -7.33 6.06 9.86
N MET A 110 -7.16 5.44 8.69
CA MET A 110 -8.10 4.47 8.15
C MET A 110 -8.40 3.34 9.15
N ARG A 111 -7.39 2.80 9.79
CA ARG A 111 -7.50 1.70 10.77
C ARG A 111 -8.23 2.10 12.07
N ALA A 112 -8.47 3.38 12.30
CA ALA A 112 -9.31 3.85 13.40
C ALA A 112 -10.83 3.69 13.13
N ASP A 113 -11.22 3.38 11.89
CA ASP A 113 -12.64 3.16 11.55
C ASP A 113 -13.18 1.90 12.28
N PRO A 114 -14.43 1.94 12.81
CA PRO A 114 -15.05 0.80 13.47
C PRO A 114 -15.09 -0.49 12.64
N CYS A 115 -15.10 -0.41 11.30
CA CYS A 115 -15.03 -1.57 10.42
C CYS A 115 -13.69 -2.35 10.52
N PHE A 116 -12.69 -1.84 11.25
CA PHE A 116 -11.44 -2.56 11.55
C PHE A 116 -11.42 -3.19 12.95
N ALA A 117 -12.47 -3.07 13.74
CA ALA A 117 -12.57 -3.72 15.04
C ALA A 117 -12.45 -5.25 14.91
N PRO A 118 -12.02 -5.96 15.98
CA PRO A 118 -11.84 -7.41 15.95
C PRO A 118 -13.10 -8.22 15.58
N ASP A 119 -14.28 -7.68 15.88
CA ASP A 119 -15.59 -8.25 15.59
C ASP A 119 -16.10 -7.90 14.19
N ALA A 120 -15.38 -7.09 13.44
CA ALA A 120 -15.71 -6.79 12.05
C ALA A 120 -15.35 -7.97 11.13
N TRP A 121 -16.16 -8.16 10.11
CA TRP A 121 -15.97 -9.21 9.12
C TRP A 121 -15.34 -8.62 7.83
N VAL A 122 -14.46 -9.38 7.17
CA VAL A 122 -13.86 -9.01 5.89
C VAL A 122 -14.00 -10.15 4.89
N THR A 123 -14.29 -9.80 3.63
CA THR A 123 -14.33 -10.74 2.51
C THR A 123 -13.84 -10.10 1.22
N THR A 124 -13.50 -10.94 0.26
CA THR A 124 -13.32 -10.53 -1.13
C THR A 124 -14.68 -10.37 -1.81
N TRP A 125 -14.73 -9.49 -2.81
CA TRP A 125 -15.88 -9.29 -3.69
C TRP A 125 -15.45 -9.35 -5.14
N ASP A 126 -16.32 -9.82 -6.03
CA ASP A 126 -16.00 -9.82 -7.46
C ASP A 126 -16.07 -8.38 -7.99
N SER A 127 -14.97 -7.88 -8.50
CA SER A 127 -14.86 -6.56 -9.13
C SER A 127 -15.14 -6.60 -10.63
N HIS A 128 -15.38 -7.79 -11.21
CA HIS A 128 -15.45 -8.06 -12.63
C HIS A 128 -14.20 -7.66 -13.43
N ASN A 129 -13.07 -7.44 -12.73
CA ASN A 129 -11.81 -7.08 -13.33
C ASN A 129 -10.65 -7.78 -12.61
N PRO A 130 -9.89 -8.68 -13.27
CA PRO A 130 -8.81 -9.44 -12.63
C PRO A 130 -7.64 -8.58 -12.16
N GLY A 131 -7.51 -7.34 -12.64
CA GLY A 131 -6.50 -6.36 -12.18
C GLY A 131 -6.91 -5.57 -10.94
N VAL A 132 -8.17 -5.73 -10.47
CA VAL A 132 -8.72 -4.98 -9.33
C VAL A 132 -9.14 -5.92 -8.22
N LEU A 133 -8.47 -5.86 -7.08
CA LEU A 133 -8.92 -6.52 -5.86
C LEU A 133 -10.00 -5.68 -5.19
N ALA A 134 -11.16 -6.28 -4.91
CA ALA A 134 -12.21 -5.68 -4.10
C ALA A 134 -12.29 -6.39 -2.74
N LEU A 135 -12.23 -5.62 -1.67
CA LEU A 135 -12.40 -6.08 -0.29
C LEU A 135 -13.55 -5.34 0.37
N VAL A 136 -14.38 -6.06 1.08
CA VAL A 136 -15.54 -5.51 1.80
C VAL A 136 -15.40 -5.84 3.28
N ARG A 137 -15.46 -4.83 4.12
CA ARG A 137 -15.51 -4.98 5.59
C ARG A 137 -16.88 -4.57 6.09
N LYS A 138 -17.42 -5.35 7.03
CA LYS A 138 -18.73 -5.06 7.65
C LYS A 138 -18.64 -5.15 9.16
N ARG A 139 -19.33 -4.21 9.82
CA ARG A 139 -19.60 -4.24 11.25
C ARG A 139 -20.98 -3.66 11.53
N GLY A 140 -21.92 -4.53 11.88
CA GLY A 140 -23.32 -4.15 11.95
C GLY A 140 -23.82 -3.65 10.59
N GLU A 141 -24.40 -2.46 10.56
CA GLU A 141 -24.89 -1.82 9.34
C GLU A 141 -23.79 -1.05 8.56
N GLU A 142 -22.62 -0.89 9.17
CA GLU A 142 -21.51 -0.18 8.53
C GLU A 142 -20.79 -1.09 7.54
N THR A 143 -20.55 -0.57 6.34
CA THR A 143 -19.82 -1.26 5.27
C THR A 143 -18.73 -0.34 4.73
N LEU A 144 -17.49 -0.81 4.78
CA LEU A 144 -16.33 -0.16 4.18
C LEU A 144 -15.83 -1.01 3.01
N VAL A 145 -15.70 -0.41 1.85
CA VAL A 145 -15.25 -1.07 0.62
C VAL A 145 -13.89 -0.52 0.23
N GLY A 146 -12.94 -1.40 -0.06
CA GLY A 146 -11.64 -1.08 -0.63
C GLY A 146 -11.53 -1.67 -2.04
N LEU A 147 -11.24 -0.81 -3.01
CA LEU A 147 -10.92 -1.19 -4.39
C LEU A 147 -9.45 -0.86 -4.65
N PHE A 148 -8.69 -1.85 -5.12
CA PHE A 148 -7.24 -1.76 -5.28
C PHE A 148 -6.86 -2.13 -6.71
N ASN A 149 -6.48 -1.14 -7.52
CA ASN A 149 -6.00 -1.37 -8.89
C ASN A 149 -4.50 -1.72 -8.87
N PHE A 150 -4.16 -3.00 -9.10
CA PHE A 150 -2.77 -3.47 -9.16
C PHE A 150 -2.13 -3.32 -10.54
N THR A 151 -2.77 -2.60 -11.45
CA THR A 151 -2.25 -2.39 -12.80
C THR A 151 -1.66 -1.00 -12.99
N GLU A 152 -0.79 -0.87 -13.97
CA GLU A 152 -0.21 0.41 -14.41
C GLU A 152 -1.15 1.23 -15.32
N TYR A 153 -2.36 0.71 -15.57
CA TYR A 153 -3.37 1.33 -16.42
C TYR A 153 -4.61 1.74 -15.61
N PRO A 154 -5.42 2.68 -16.11
CA PRO A 154 -6.77 2.87 -15.57
C PRO A 154 -7.56 1.56 -15.65
N ALA A 155 -8.34 1.25 -14.63
CA ALA A 155 -9.10 0.01 -14.55
C ALA A 155 -10.53 0.27 -14.06
N GLY A 156 -11.50 -0.22 -14.82
CA GLY A 156 -12.90 -0.22 -14.40
C GLY A 156 -13.18 -1.35 -13.42
N ALA A 157 -14.07 -1.13 -12.47
CA ALA A 157 -14.60 -2.13 -11.56
C ALA A 157 -16.07 -1.91 -11.30
N GLY A 158 -16.85 -2.97 -11.12
CA GLY A 158 -18.26 -2.91 -10.79
C GLY A 158 -18.62 -3.82 -9.62
N LEU A 159 -19.32 -3.27 -8.61
CA LEU A 159 -19.83 -4.00 -7.45
C LEU A 159 -21.33 -3.73 -7.29
N ASP A 160 -22.07 -3.90 -8.36
CA ASP A 160 -23.52 -3.63 -8.44
C ASP A 160 -24.36 -4.45 -7.45
N ALA A 161 -23.89 -5.63 -7.04
CA ALA A 161 -24.53 -6.43 -6.01
C ALA A 161 -24.41 -5.86 -4.57
N LEU A 162 -23.58 -4.85 -4.37
CA LEU A 162 -23.40 -4.19 -3.05
C LEU A 162 -24.36 -3.06 -2.80
N GLY A 163 -25.43 -2.89 -3.44
CA GLY A 163 -26.45 -1.84 -3.24
C GLY A 163 -26.16 -0.77 -2.18
N GLY A 164 -26.73 0.41 -2.31
CA GLY A 164 -26.56 1.47 -1.33
C GLY A 164 -25.76 2.69 -1.83
N LYS A 165 -25.65 3.70 -0.97
CA LYS A 165 -24.91 4.93 -1.24
C LYS A 165 -23.57 4.88 -0.52
N TYR A 166 -22.49 5.09 -1.24
CA TYR A 166 -21.13 5.07 -0.70
C TYR A 166 -20.47 6.44 -0.88
N HIS A 167 -19.56 6.76 0.02
CA HIS A 167 -18.86 8.04 0.04
C HIS A 167 -17.38 7.81 0.35
N THR A 168 -16.53 8.60 -0.27
CA THR A 168 -15.11 8.73 0.12
C THR A 168 -14.98 9.49 1.44
N ALA A 169 -13.80 9.50 2.03
CA ALA A 169 -13.53 10.19 3.29
C ALA A 169 -13.78 11.71 3.23
N ASP A 170 -13.65 12.33 2.06
CA ASP A 170 -13.97 13.74 1.79
C ASP A 170 -15.46 13.99 1.46
N GLY A 171 -16.28 12.93 1.51
CA GLY A 171 -17.73 13.01 1.33
C GLY A 171 -18.22 12.92 -0.12
N ALA A 172 -17.34 12.73 -1.09
CA ALA A 172 -17.76 12.54 -2.48
C ALA A 172 -18.53 11.23 -2.65
N SER A 173 -19.69 11.30 -3.33
CA SER A 173 -20.51 10.11 -3.60
C SER A 173 -19.87 9.24 -4.66
N VAL A 174 -19.90 7.92 -4.46
CA VAL A 174 -19.38 6.92 -5.38
C VAL A 174 -20.46 5.92 -5.72
N TRP A 175 -20.63 5.66 -7.01
CA TRP A 175 -21.53 4.62 -7.51
C TRP A 175 -20.70 3.36 -7.79
N LEU A 176 -20.88 2.35 -6.94
CA LEU A 176 -20.04 1.14 -6.97
C LEU A 176 -20.27 0.23 -8.18
N ALA A 177 -21.38 0.39 -8.92
CA ALA A 177 -21.64 -0.41 -10.12
C ALA A 177 -20.73 -0.04 -11.30
N ASP A 178 -20.12 1.18 -11.28
CA ASP A 178 -19.24 1.66 -12.35
C ASP A 178 -18.21 2.62 -11.76
N VAL A 179 -17.05 2.07 -11.42
CA VAL A 179 -15.95 2.82 -10.81
C VAL A 179 -14.72 2.74 -11.71
N GLU A 180 -14.16 3.89 -12.06
CA GLU A 180 -12.85 3.95 -12.72
C GLU A 180 -11.76 4.28 -11.69
N LEU A 181 -10.74 3.44 -11.66
CA LEU A 181 -9.56 3.58 -10.81
C LEU A 181 -8.35 4.00 -11.65
N LYS A 182 -7.60 4.98 -11.16
CA LYS A 182 -6.30 5.36 -11.74
C LYS A 182 -5.27 4.24 -11.55
N PRO A 183 -4.14 4.27 -12.31
CA PRO A 183 -3.02 3.34 -12.09
C PRO A 183 -2.58 3.31 -10.63
N TYR A 184 -2.49 2.10 -10.07
CA TYR A 184 -2.10 1.84 -8.68
C TYR A 184 -2.90 2.61 -7.63
N GLN A 185 -4.16 2.90 -7.90
CA GLN A 185 -5.04 3.57 -6.94
C GLN A 185 -5.66 2.57 -5.97
N ALA A 186 -5.64 2.93 -4.67
CA ALA A 186 -6.58 2.42 -3.69
C ALA A 186 -7.73 3.42 -3.54
N LEU A 187 -8.98 2.96 -3.67
CA LEU A 187 -10.18 3.75 -3.41
C LEU A 187 -10.91 3.12 -2.22
N LEU A 188 -11.13 3.91 -1.19
CA LEU A 188 -11.84 3.50 0.02
C LEU A 188 -13.14 4.29 0.13
N VAL A 189 -14.25 3.58 0.27
CA VAL A 189 -15.57 4.18 0.38
C VAL A 189 -16.39 3.49 1.47
N LYS A 190 -17.20 4.27 2.16
CA LYS A 190 -18.05 3.81 3.26
C LYS A 190 -19.50 4.11 2.95
N ASN A 191 -20.42 3.20 3.33
CA ASN A 191 -21.84 3.52 3.37
C ASN A 191 -22.14 4.53 4.50
N LYS A 192 -23.25 5.24 4.39
CA LYS A 192 -23.75 6.08 5.47
C LYS A 192 -24.49 5.26 6.49
#